data_9db02cdf7b1844f89b946b35e806b1cd
#
_entry.id   9db02cdf7b1844f89b946b35e806b1cd
#
_cell.length_a   1.000
_cell.length_b   1.000
_cell.length_c   1.000
_cell.angle_alpha   90.00
_cell.angle_beta   90.00
_cell.angle_gamma   90.00
#
_symmetry.space_group_name_H-M   'P 1'
#
loop_
_entity.id
_entity.type
_entity.pdbx_description
1 polymer ?
#
loop_
_entity_poly.entity_id
_entity_poly.type
_entity_poly.pdbx_seq_one_letter_code
_entity_poly.pdbx_strand_id
1 'polypeptide(L)'
;SKSDRKFAKGAINNGERFPYKYDRRHIINLTLNHKFSERIDIGASWVFYTGGTSTIPEEKTTIIRPGNGANNGFILGFDNYYNPIYNNSPNVGEANYIEHRNNYRLPASHRLNIGINFNKKTKHGMRIWNISLYNAYNSMNPAWVFRSHNDDGKSVIKKYTLLPCIPSF
;
A
#
# COMPACT_ATOMS: atom_id res chain seq x y z
N SER A 1 -7.52 18.21 0.63
CA SER A 1 -7.15 18.88 1.90
C SER A 1 -5.75 18.46 2.31
N LYS A 2 -5.03 19.32 3.01
CA LYS A 2 -3.74 19.02 3.64
C LYS A 2 -3.98 18.71 5.11
N SER A 3 -3.45 17.59 5.60
CA SER A 3 -3.60 17.18 7.00
C SER A 3 -2.23 16.76 7.56
N ASP A 4 -1.77 17.47 8.58
CA ASP A 4 -0.50 17.20 9.25
C ASP A 4 -0.77 16.82 10.71
N ARG A 5 0.13 16.03 11.29
CA ARG A 5 0.14 15.68 12.71
C ARG A 5 1.41 16.16 13.38
N LYS A 6 1.31 16.45 14.68
CA LYS A 6 2.43 16.80 15.54
C LYS A 6 2.21 16.14 16.90
N PHE A 7 3.25 15.55 17.45
CA PHE A 7 3.26 14.96 18.79
C PHE A 7 4.23 15.72 19.71
N ALA A 8 4.31 15.32 20.95
CA ALA A 8 5.26 15.90 21.90
C ALA A 8 6.72 15.59 21.48
N LYS A 9 7.66 16.44 21.90
CA LYS A 9 9.09 16.21 21.72
C LYS A 9 9.49 14.90 22.42
N GLY A 10 10.32 14.09 21.76
CA GLY A 10 10.71 12.76 22.25
C GLY A 10 9.69 11.64 21.96
N ALA A 11 8.54 11.97 21.34
CA ALA A 11 7.58 10.99 20.84
C ALA A 11 7.79 10.74 19.32
N ILE A 12 6.71 10.41 18.61
CA ILE A 12 6.72 10.13 17.17
C ILE A 12 7.33 11.31 16.40
N ASN A 13 8.28 11.03 15.51
CA ASN A 13 9.01 11.98 14.68
C ASN A 13 9.64 13.12 15.53
N ASN A 14 10.05 12.80 16.75
CA ASN A 14 10.68 13.74 17.69
C ASN A 14 9.97 15.10 17.82
N GLY A 15 8.65 15.09 17.67
CA GLY A 15 7.82 16.30 17.76
C GLY A 15 7.79 17.14 16.47
N GLU A 16 8.37 16.67 15.39
CA GLU A 16 8.26 17.31 14.09
C GLU A 16 6.86 17.10 13.46
N ARG A 17 6.46 18.01 12.60
CA ARG A 17 5.22 17.87 11.84
C ARG A 17 5.42 16.88 10.69
N PHE A 18 4.49 15.96 10.54
CA PHE A 18 4.50 15.01 9.42
C PHE A 18 3.10 14.84 8.83
N PRO A 19 2.99 14.48 7.54
CA PRO A 19 1.70 14.30 6.90
C PRO A 19 0.93 13.13 7.51
N TYR A 20 -0.38 13.28 7.58
CA TYR A 20 -1.25 12.17 7.99
C TYR A 20 -1.29 11.07 6.92
N LYS A 21 -1.41 9.81 7.33
CA LYS A 21 -1.42 8.64 6.43
C LYS A 21 -2.39 8.78 5.25
N TYR A 22 -3.57 9.36 5.49
CA TYR A 22 -4.60 9.55 4.48
C TYR A 22 -4.63 10.97 3.89
N ASP A 23 -3.54 11.73 4.03
CA ASP A 23 -3.41 13.06 3.43
C ASP A 23 -3.36 12.94 1.89
N ARG A 24 -4.53 13.08 1.27
CA ARG A 24 -4.69 13.18 -0.18
C ARG A 24 -5.03 14.62 -0.53
N ARG A 25 -4.09 15.32 -1.15
CA ARG A 25 -4.23 16.75 -1.43
C ARG A 25 -5.30 17.04 -2.47
N HIS A 26 -5.36 16.20 -3.50
CA HIS A 26 -6.31 16.34 -4.61
C HIS A 26 -7.04 15.03 -4.82
N ILE A 27 -8.35 15.12 -4.99
CA ILE A 27 -9.23 14.02 -5.39
C ILE A 27 -10.16 14.60 -6.45
N ILE A 28 -10.19 13.98 -7.61
CA ILE A 28 -11.05 14.36 -8.74
C ILE A 28 -11.84 13.13 -9.15
N ASN A 29 -13.16 13.28 -9.22
CA ASN A 29 -14.06 12.25 -9.71
C ASN A 29 -14.86 12.87 -10.87
N LEU A 30 -14.76 12.25 -12.03
CA LEU A 30 -15.53 12.61 -13.22
C LEU A 30 -16.43 11.44 -13.58
N THR A 31 -17.71 11.70 -13.74
CA THR A 31 -18.68 10.69 -14.17
C THR A 31 -19.44 11.21 -15.38
N LEU A 32 -19.50 10.39 -16.41
CA LEU A 32 -20.24 10.64 -17.64
C LEU A 32 -21.24 9.51 -17.83
N ASN A 33 -22.50 9.87 -18.04
CA ASN A 33 -23.53 8.92 -18.44
C ASN A 33 -24.19 9.47 -19.71
N HIS A 34 -24.30 8.63 -20.74
CA HIS A 34 -24.91 9.00 -22.00
C HIS A 34 -25.87 7.92 -22.45
N LYS A 35 -27.10 8.30 -22.71
CA LYS A 35 -28.15 7.43 -23.25
C LYS A 35 -28.21 7.60 -24.75
N PHE A 36 -27.68 6.64 -25.50
CA PHE A 36 -27.73 6.65 -26.98
C PHE A 36 -29.12 6.35 -27.51
N SER A 37 -29.84 5.48 -26.83
CA SER A 37 -31.21 5.11 -27.20
C SER A 37 -31.93 4.54 -25.98
N GLU A 38 -33.19 4.16 -26.14
CA GLU A 38 -33.92 3.43 -25.08
C GLU A 38 -33.30 2.04 -24.78
N ARG A 39 -32.48 1.54 -25.70
CA ARG A 39 -31.86 0.21 -25.59
C ARG A 39 -30.41 0.22 -25.14
N ILE A 40 -29.72 1.33 -25.32
CA ILE A 40 -28.27 1.40 -25.07
C ILE A 40 -27.94 2.67 -24.29
N ASP A 41 -27.31 2.49 -23.17
CA ASP A 41 -26.69 3.56 -22.40
C ASP A 41 -25.23 3.21 -22.02
N ILE A 42 -24.37 4.21 -21.97
CA ILE A 42 -22.95 4.10 -21.62
C ILE A 42 -22.69 4.96 -20.40
N GLY A 43 -21.97 4.37 -19.44
CA GLY A 43 -21.42 5.07 -18.31
C GLY A 43 -19.90 5.01 -18.31
N ALA A 44 -19.26 6.10 -17.92
CA ALA A 44 -17.83 6.16 -17.68
C ALA A 44 -17.58 6.89 -16.37
N SER A 45 -16.63 6.41 -15.56
CA SER A 45 -16.19 7.12 -14.38
C SER A 45 -14.66 7.14 -14.32
N TRP A 46 -14.11 8.33 -14.17
CA TRP A 46 -12.69 8.53 -14.00
C TRP A 46 -12.41 9.11 -12.63
N VAL A 47 -11.48 8.46 -11.94
CA VAL A 47 -11.06 8.84 -10.60
C VAL A 47 -9.58 9.13 -10.62
N PHE A 48 -9.20 10.26 -10.05
CA PHE A 48 -7.81 10.63 -9.80
C PHE A 48 -7.65 11.02 -8.33
N TYR A 49 -6.56 10.60 -7.70
CA TYR A 49 -6.18 11.10 -6.39
C TYR A 49 -4.66 11.11 -6.22
N THR A 50 -4.17 12.14 -5.53
CA THR A 50 -2.77 12.17 -5.11
C THR A 50 -2.52 11.12 -4.04
N GLY A 51 -1.35 10.48 -4.09
CA GLY A 51 -0.98 9.44 -3.15
C GLY A 51 -1.01 9.91 -1.70
N GLY A 52 -1.47 9.05 -0.83
CA GLY A 52 -1.30 9.19 0.61
C GLY A 52 0.15 8.97 1.03
N THR A 53 0.40 9.03 2.32
CA THR A 53 1.73 8.77 2.86
C THR A 53 1.83 7.38 3.47
N SER A 54 3.02 6.80 3.40
CA SER A 54 3.36 5.50 3.97
C SER A 54 4.64 5.61 4.78
N THR A 55 4.77 4.73 5.76
CA THR A 55 6.02 4.58 6.51
C THR A 55 6.84 3.50 5.84
N ILE A 56 8.03 3.83 5.37
CA ILE A 56 9.00 2.89 4.83
C ILE A 56 10.16 2.82 5.81
N PRO A 57 10.59 1.61 6.23
CA PRO A 57 11.78 1.46 7.04
C PRO A 57 13.00 2.10 6.37
N GLU A 58 13.77 2.86 7.13
CA GLU A 58 14.96 3.54 6.62
C GLU A 58 16.13 2.57 6.54
N GLU A 59 16.21 1.67 7.53
CA GLU A 59 17.22 0.63 7.59
C GLU A 59 16.66 -0.69 8.12
N LYS A 60 17.34 -1.78 7.82
CA LYS A 60 17.17 -3.05 8.49
C LYS A 60 18.34 -3.25 9.42
N THR A 61 18.03 -3.56 10.66
CA THR A 61 19.05 -3.91 11.66
C THR A 61 18.88 -5.36 12.09
N THR A 62 19.99 -6.01 12.34
CA THR A 62 19.99 -7.35 12.91
C THR A 62 19.73 -7.25 14.40
N ILE A 63 18.74 -7.96 14.88
CA ILE A 63 18.45 -8.08 16.30
C ILE A 63 18.65 -9.51 16.78
N ILE A 64 19.20 -9.65 17.94
CA ILE A 64 19.18 -10.91 18.68
C ILE A 64 17.89 -10.93 19.47
N ARG A 65 16.97 -11.81 19.11
CA ARG A 65 15.71 -11.95 19.84
C ARG A 65 15.93 -12.76 21.11
N PRO A 66 15.46 -12.29 22.27
CA PRO A 66 15.35 -13.14 23.44
C PRO A 66 14.40 -14.30 23.11
N GLY A 67 14.87 -15.54 23.27
CA GLY A 67 14.02 -16.69 23.03
C GLY A 67 13.10 -16.97 24.21
N ASN A 68 12.02 -17.67 23.93
CA ASN A 68 11.06 -18.17 24.95
C ASN A 68 11.60 -19.39 25.70
N GLY A 69 12.79 -19.32 26.24
CA GLY A 69 13.38 -20.43 26.97
C GLY A 69 14.89 -20.29 27.08
N ALA A 70 15.47 -20.98 28.02
CA ALA A 70 16.89 -20.90 28.40
C ALA A 70 17.92 -21.11 27.26
N ASN A 71 17.45 -21.43 26.04
CA ASN A 71 18.31 -21.88 24.97
C ASN A 71 18.28 -21.00 23.70
N ASN A 72 17.66 -19.81 23.72
CA ASN A 72 17.48 -19.02 22.51
C ASN A 72 18.25 -17.70 22.52
N GLY A 73 19.54 -17.74 22.21
CA GLY A 73 20.35 -16.53 21.97
C GLY A 73 20.78 -15.79 23.22
N PHE A 74 20.56 -16.36 24.41
CA PHE A 74 21.14 -15.84 25.64
C PHE A 74 22.56 -16.36 25.83
N ILE A 75 23.35 -15.59 26.52
CA ILE A 75 24.59 -16.06 27.10
C ILE A 75 24.25 -17.17 28.06
N LEU A 76 24.59 -18.42 27.71
CA LEU A 76 24.39 -19.59 28.57
C LEU A 76 25.36 -19.61 29.76
N GLY A 77 26.39 -18.79 29.72
CA GLY A 77 27.42 -18.68 30.71
C GLY A 77 28.69 -18.11 30.09
N PHE A 78 29.78 -18.22 30.84
CA PHE A 78 31.10 -17.85 30.38
C PHE A 78 32.02 -19.07 30.44
N ASP A 79 32.89 -19.20 29.47
CA ASP A 79 33.95 -20.22 29.54
C ASP A 79 34.98 -19.88 30.63
N ASN A 80 35.97 -20.75 30.82
CA ASN A 80 37.03 -20.54 31.81
C ASN A 80 37.92 -19.31 31.53
N TYR A 81 37.74 -18.66 30.37
CA TYR A 81 38.43 -17.45 29.95
C TYR A 81 37.51 -16.25 29.91
N TYR A 82 36.35 -16.32 30.55
CA TYR A 82 35.32 -15.24 30.56
C TYR A 82 34.76 -14.87 29.19
N ASN A 83 34.87 -15.75 28.17
CA ASN A 83 34.16 -15.55 26.92
C ASN A 83 32.71 -16.01 27.06
N PRO A 84 31.74 -15.26 26.54
CA PRO A 84 30.34 -15.66 26.60
C PRO A 84 30.09 -16.88 25.73
N ILE A 85 29.46 -17.89 26.29
CA ILE A 85 28.99 -19.08 25.58
C ILE A 85 27.58 -18.77 25.07
N TYR A 86 27.42 -18.72 23.76
CA TYR A 86 26.14 -18.49 23.11
C TYR A 86 25.54 -19.84 22.69
N ASN A 87 24.20 -19.91 22.68
CA ASN A 87 23.52 -21.01 22.04
C ASN A 87 23.82 -21.04 20.54
N ASN A 88 24.07 -22.22 19.97
CA ASN A 88 24.33 -22.42 18.54
C ASN A 88 23.13 -22.21 17.62
N SER A 89 21.99 -21.82 18.14
CA SER A 89 20.83 -21.41 17.36
C SER A 89 20.70 -19.88 17.46
N PRO A 90 21.30 -19.12 16.56
CA PRO A 90 21.14 -17.68 16.59
C PRO A 90 19.68 -17.36 16.30
N ASN A 91 18.97 -16.92 17.31
CA ASN A 91 17.66 -16.31 17.11
C ASN A 91 17.86 -14.90 16.57
N VAL A 92 18.58 -14.86 15.45
CA VAL A 92 18.91 -13.65 14.75
C VAL A 92 17.67 -13.27 13.91
N GLY A 93 17.08 -12.16 14.24
CA GLY A 93 15.99 -11.59 13.49
C GLY A 93 16.40 -10.31 12.81
N GLU A 94 15.70 -9.96 11.75
CA GLU A 94 15.78 -8.62 11.20
C GLU A 94 14.69 -7.73 11.84
N ALA A 95 15.09 -6.54 12.26
CA ALA A 95 14.16 -5.49 12.66
C ALA A 95 14.25 -4.32 11.69
N ASN A 96 13.11 -3.71 11.43
CA ASN A 96 13.04 -2.50 10.64
C ASN A 96 13.27 -1.29 11.54
N TYR A 97 14.27 -0.49 11.21
CA TYR A 97 14.47 0.81 11.83
C TYR A 97 13.60 1.85 11.13
N ILE A 98 12.80 2.56 11.91
CA ILE A 98 11.88 3.60 11.43
C ILE A 98 12.11 4.84 12.31
N GLU A 99 12.80 5.82 11.78
CA GLU A 99 13.01 7.10 12.45
C GLU A 99 11.82 8.01 12.24
N HIS A 100 11.32 8.08 11.00
CA HIS A 100 10.22 8.97 10.63
C HIS A 100 8.99 8.19 10.14
N ARG A 101 7.85 8.43 10.75
CA ARG A 101 6.56 7.95 10.26
C ARG A 101 6.08 8.78 9.08
N ASN A 102 5.41 8.09 8.14
CA ASN A 102 4.84 8.71 6.94
C ASN A 102 5.89 9.46 6.10
N ASN A 103 7.12 8.91 6.06
CA ASN A 103 8.28 9.46 5.39
C ASN A 103 8.25 9.33 3.86
N TYR A 104 7.32 8.58 3.31
CA TYR A 104 7.20 8.37 1.87
C TYR A 104 5.78 8.68 1.38
N ARG A 105 5.68 9.47 0.29
CA ARG A 105 4.41 9.74 -0.39
C ARG A 105 4.27 8.82 -1.60
N LEU A 106 3.17 8.09 -1.63
CA LEU A 106 2.82 7.21 -2.75
C LEU A 106 2.62 8.04 -4.03
N PRO A 107 2.92 7.48 -5.20
CA PRO A 107 2.54 8.08 -6.46
C PRO A 107 1.04 8.34 -6.56
N ALA A 108 0.65 9.29 -7.39
CA ALA A 108 -0.75 9.52 -7.70
C ALA A 108 -1.36 8.28 -8.35
N SER A 109 -2.65 8.10 -8.12
CA SER A 109 -3.41 6.98 -8.66
C SER A 109 -4.58 7.51 -9.49
N HIS A 110 -4.87 6.83 -10.58
CA HIS A 110 -6.00 7.16 -11.44
C HIS A 110 -6.57 5.89 -12.09
N ARG A 111 -7.85 5.93 -12.41
CA ARG A 111 -8.55 4.78 -12.96
C ARG A 111 -9.72 5.24 -13.79
N LEU A 112 -9.94 4.59 -14.92
CA LEU A 112 -11.11 4.74 -15.75
C LEU A 112 -11.93 3.44 -15.71
N ASN A 113 -13.19 3.56 -15.39
CA ASN A 113 -14.15 2.46 -15.53
C ASN A 113 -15.13 2.84 -16.63
N ILE A 114 -15.49 1.88 -17.46
CA ILE A 114 -16.45 2.06 -18.56
C ILE A 114 -17.47 0.94 -18.49
N GLY A 115 -18.72 1.25 -18.70
CA GLY A 115 -19.80 0.26 -18.76
C GLY A 115 -20.81 0.58 -19.84
N ILE A 116 -21.35 -0.45 -20.45
CA ILE A 116 -22.42 -0.37 -21.44
C ILE A 116 -23.58 -1.24 -20.95
N ASN A 117 -24.78 -0.66 -20.95
CA ASN A 117 -25.98 -1.38 -20.64
C ASN A 117 -26.81 -1.58 -21.92
N PHE A 118 -27.31 -2.80 -22.10
CA PHE A 118 -28.26 -3.17 -23.13
C PHE A 118 -29.60 -3.45 -22.49
N ASN A 119 -30.54 -2.56 -22.73
CA ASN A 119 -31.89 -2.60 -22.13
C ASN A 119 -32.88 -3.20 -23.10
N LYS A 120 -33.66 -4.20 -22.67
CA LYS A 120 -34.73 -4.81 -23.45
C LYS A 120 -36.00 -4.85 -22.62
N LYS A 121 -37.05 -4.15 -23.13
CA LYS A 121 -38.38 -4.26 -22.56
C LYS A 121 -38.95 -5.65 -22.84
N THR A 122 -39.52 -6.28 -21.84
CA THR A 122 -40.22 -7.58 -21.92
C THR A 122 -41.64 -7.42 -21.44
N LYS A 123 -42.48 -8.44 -21.64
CA LYS A 123 -43.93 -8.38 -21.23
C LYS A 123 -44.12 -8.16 -19.72
N HIS A 124 -43.17 -8.60 -18.91
CA HIS A 124 -43.26 -8.57 -17.44
C HIS A 124 -42.20 -7.68 -16.77
N GLY A 125 -41.44 -6.85 -17.53
CA GLY A 125 -40.40 -5.98 -16.95
C GLY A 125 -39.32 -5.56 -17.95
N MET A 126 -38.17 -5.26 -17.45
CA MET A 126 -36.98 -4.87 -18.23
C MET A 126 -35.86 -5.87 -17.99
N ARG A 127 -35.22 -6.34 -19.05
CA ARG A 127 -33.98 -7.10 -18.99
C ARG A 127 -32.81 -6.17 -19.30
N ILE A 128 -31.81 -6.16 -18.45
CA ILE A 128 -30.58 -5.36 -18.61
C ILE A 128 -29.41 -6.32 -18.67
N TRP A 129 -28.58 -6.16 -19.69
CA TRP A 129 -27.27 -6.77 -19.78
C TRP A 129 -26.23 -5.67 -19.62
N ASN A 130 -25.34 -5.84 -18.66
CA ASN A 130 -24.23 -4.91 -18.42
C ASN A 130 -22.91 -5.57 -18.85
N ILE A 131 -22.11 -4.84 -19.63
CA ILE A 131 -20.73 -5.19 -19.91
C ILE A 131 -19.89 -4.03 -19.41
N SER A 132 -18.95 -4.29 -18.54
CA SER A 132 -18.11 -3.25 -17.97
C SER A 132 -16.64 -3.63 -17.86
N LEU A 133 -15.81 -2.61 -17.88
CA LEU A 133 -14.35 -2.71 -17.68
C LEU A 133 -13.98 -1.86 -16.47
N TYR A 134 -13.50 -2.51 -15.44
CA TYR A 134 -12.83 -1.84 -14.34
C TYR A 134 -11.38 -1.58 -14.74
N ASN A 135 -10.88 -0.38 -14.46
CA ASN A 135 -9.51 0.03 -14.81
C ASN A 135 -9.19 -0.18 -16.30
N ALA A 136 -10.03 0.39 -17.19
CA ALA A 136 -10.04 0.11 -18.64
C ALA A 136 -8.69 0.31 -19.35
N TYR A 137 -7.84 1.22 -18.88
CA TYR A 137 -6.50 1.41 -19.41
C TYR A 137 -5.40 0.77 -18.55
N ASN A 138 -5.76 -0.17 -17.65
CA ASN A 138 -4.83 -0.98 -16.87
C ASN A 138 -3.78 -0.15 -16.08
N SER A 139 -4.23 0.92 -15.42
CA SER A 139 -3.34 1.75 -14.60
C SER A 139 -2.76 0.96 -13.44
N MET A 140 -1.43 0.96 -13.34
CA MET A 140 -0.69 0.26 -12.28
C MET A 140 -0.64 1.08 -10.99
N ASN A 141 -1.80 1.26 -10.35
CA ASN A 141 -1.94 2.04 -9.13
C ASN A 141 -1.27 1.34 -7.94
N PRO A 142 -0.46 2.03 -7.14
CA PRO A 142 0.20 1.43 -6.00
C PRO A 142 -0.81 1.12 -4.88
N ALA A 143 -0.88 -0.14 -4.47
CA ALA A 143 -1.63 -0.56 -3.28
C ALA A 143 -0.79 -0.34 -2.03
N TRP A 144 0.47 -0.76 -2.07
CA TRP A 144 1.47 -0.44 -1.05
C TRP A 144 2.87 -0.46 -1.64
N VAL A 145 3.81 0.06 -0.87
CA VAL A 145 5.23 0.13 -1.22
C VAL A 145 6.07 -0.49 -0.11
N PHE A 146 7.22 -1.02 -0.49
CA PHE A 146 8.18 -1.58 0.45
C PHE A 146 9.60 -1.40 -0.08
N ARG A 147 10.56 -1.39 0.84
CA ARG A 147 11.97 -1.36 0.49
C ARG A 147 12.44 -2.77 0.13
N SER A 148 13.21 -2.86 -0.92
CA SER A 148 13.82 -4.10 -1.41
C SER A 148 15.21 -3.80 -1.93
N HIS A 149 15.94 -4.80 -2.36
CA HIS A 149 17.20 -4.64 -3.07
C HIS A 149 17.01 -5.11 -4.51
N ASN A 150 17.71 -4.47 -5.44
CA ASN A 150 17.86 -4.97 -6.81
C ASN A 150 18.99 -6.01 -6.88
N ASP A 151 19.22 -6.55 -8.07
CA ASP A 151 20.24 -7.57 -8.31
C ASP A 151 21.68 -7.05 -8.04
N ASP A 152 21.90 -5.75 -8.12
CA ASP A 152 23.16 -5.08 -7.79
C ASP A 152 23.32 -4.78 -6.27
N GLY A 153 22.37 -5.22 -5.42
CA GLY A 153 22.36 -4.97 -4.00
C GLY A 153 21.96 -3.54 -3.60
N LYS A 154 21.55 -2.69 -4.54
CA LYS A 154 21.10 -1.33 -4.24
C LYS A 154 19.69 -1.33 -3.67
N SER A 155 19.49 -0.51 -2.63
CA SER A 155 18.17 -0.33 -2.02
C SER A 155 17.22 0.38 -2.99
N VAL A 156 16.08 -0.24 -3.28
CA VAL A 156 15.04 0.30 -4.15
C VAL A 156 13.68 0.21 -3.49
N ILE A 157 12.77 1.12 -3.86
CA ILE A 157 11.39 1.07 -3.41
C ILE A 157 10.58 0.37 -4.50
N LYS A 158 10.05 -0.81 -4.16
CA LYS A 158 9.13 -1.56 -5.02
C LYS A 158 7.69 -1.27 -4.64
N LYS A 159 6.80 -1.29 -5.62
CA LYS A 159 5.35 -1.13 -5.42
C LYS A 159 4.61 -2.41 -5.78
N TYR A 160 3.65 -2.78 -4.97
CA TYR A 160 2.61 -3.72 -5.35
C TYR A 160 1.44 -2.97 -5.96
N THR A 161 0.96 -3.48 -7.09
CA THR A 161 -0.24 -2.99 -7.77
C THR A 161 -1.31 -4.06 -7.71
N LEU A 162 -2.52 -3.65 -7.44
CA LEU A 162 -3.68 -4.54 -7.41
C LEU A 162 -4.72 -4.07 -8.43
N LEU A 163 -5.57 -4.99 -8.83
CA LEU A 163 -6.71 -4.73 -9.69
C LEU A 163 -6.31 -4.19 -11.07
N PRO A 164 -5.77 -5.06 -11.93
CA PRO A 164 -5.54 -4.75 -13.34
C PRO A 164 -6.87 -4.47 -14.05
N CYS A 165 -6.87 -4.39 -15.37
CA CYS A 165 -8.11 -4.32 -16.13
C CYS A 165 -8.95 -5.59 -15.89
N ILE A 166 -10.17 -5.43 -15.37
CA ILE A 166 -11.08 -6.53 -15.03
C ILE A 166 -12.38 -6.34 -15.82
N PRO A 167 -12.67 -7.24 -16.76
CA PRO A 167 -13.97 -7.29 -17.40
C PRO A 167 -15.03 -7.85 -16.44
N SER A 168 -16.26 -7.36 -16.57
CA SER A 168 -17.44 -7.85 -15.84
C SER A 168 -18.66 -7.86 -16.75
N PHE A 169 -19.52 -8.83 -16.58
CA PHE A 169 -20.76 -9.01 -17.34
C PHE A 169 -21.83 -9.65 -16.47
#